data_1ef46ab693676c73a2fdc12d8fa9975b
#
_entry.id   1ef46ab693676c73a2fdc12d8fa9975b
#
_cell.length_a   1.000
_cell.length_b   1.000
_cell.length_c   1.000
_cell.angle_alpha   90.00
_cell.angle_beta   90.00
_cell.angle_gamma   90.00
#
_symmetry.space_group_name_H-M   'P 1'
#
loop_
_entity.id
_entity.type
_entity.pdbx_description
1 polymer ?
#
loop_
_entity_poly.entity_id
_entity_poly.type
_entity_poly.pdbx_seq_one_letter_code
_entity_poly.pdbx_strand_id
1 'polypeptide(L)'
;RTLLQLEYYTEKEAFRKLTEQMGMQRKVKRGDAWFPLRVGKSFYNSLNQTAIEVFRTSDQDIEHNFEFGRPVMFFMVKKMGKNENQGNTALQLSENANQKVQSSNLKVQSIKYFSFTGTVSYVDGDRMVITVPDSAPLLDLQQSTEPIGVQLSFDETSYKLMFEALDRVMKAKNNRLAYLRDLFYSHQKAGRFSFEPMKFPWLNPTQERAVNEVLWAKDVAIVHGPPGTGKT
;
A
#
# COMPACT_ATOMS: atom_id res chain seq x y z
N ARG A 1 20.88 3.52 -3.13
CA ARG A 1 19.89 3.68 -4.19
C ARG A 1 19.73 2.41 -5.02
N THR A 2 20.81 1.79 -5.47
CA THR A 2 20.80 0.55 -6.29
C THR A 2 20.06 -0.60 -5.58
N LEU A 3 20.30 -0.82 -4.29
CA LEU A 3 19.61 -1.86 -3.52
C LEU A 3 18.09 -1.60 -3.47
N LEU A 4 17.68 -0.38 -3.21
CA LEU A 4 16.25 -0.02 -3.21
C LEU A 4 15.63 -0.17 -4.61
N GLN A 5 16.36 0.11 -5.69
CA GLN A 5 15.90 -0.15 -7.06
C GLN A 5 15.70 -1.65 -7.31
N LEU A 6 16.65 -2.47 -6.88
CA LEU A 6 16.55 -3.91 -7.03
C LEU A 6 15.34 -4.46 -6.27
N GLU A 7 15.16 -4.05 -5.02
CA GLU A 7 14.01 -4.41 -4.20
C GLU A 7 12.70 -3.99 -4.88
N TYR A 8 12.59 -2.72 -5.29
CA TYR A 8 11.41 -2.22 -6.00
C TYR A 8 11.03 -3.08 -7.22
N TYR A 9 12.00 -3.38 -8.09
CA TYR A 9 11.71 -4.17 -9.29
C TYR A 9 11.37 -5.63 -8.95
N THR A 10 12.02 -6.21 -7.96
CA THR A 10 11.76 -7.60 -7.52
C THR A 10 10.35 -7.71 -6.92
N GLU A 11 10.00 -6.81 -6.02
CA GLU A 11 8.68 -6.79 -5.37
C GLU A 11 7.57 -6.47 -6.37
N LYS A 12 7.78 -5.50 -7.26
CA LYS A 12 6.83 -5.14 -8.30
C LYS A 12 6.57 -6.31 -9.27
N GLU A 13 7.61 -7.02 -9.68
CA GLU A 13 7.48 -8.18 -10.55
C GLU A 13 6.81 -9.37 -9.84
N ALA A 14 7.14 -9.61 -8.58
CA ALA A 14 6.47 -10.62 -7.76
C ALA A 14 4.98 -10.30 -7.60
N PHE A 15 4.63 -9.05 -7.30
CA PHE A 15 3.26 -8.59 -7.21
C PHE A 15 2.53 -8.73 -8.55
N ARG A 16 3.16 -8.34 -9.67
CA ARG A 16 2.61 -8.47 -11.01
C ARG A 16 2.28 -9.93 -11.34
N LYS A 17 3.19 -10.84 -11.07
CA LYS A 17 2.94 -12.29 -11.26
C LYS A 17 1.75 -12.79 -10.45
N LEU A 18 1.65 -12.36 -9.20
CA LEU A 18 0.53 -12.75 -8.34
C LEU A 18 -0.81 -12.13 -8.77
N THR A 19 -0.82 -10.89 -9.27
CA THR A 19 -2.06 -10.16 -9.57
C THR A 19 -2.50 -10.29 -11.02
N GLU A 20 -1.60 -10.22 -12.00
CA GLU A 20 -1.95 -10.28 -13.43
C GLU A 20 -2.16 -11.70 -13.92
N GLN A 21 -1.35 -12.65 -13.45
CA GLN A 21 -1.44 -14.05 -13.88
C GLN A 21 -2.50 -14.85 -13.12
N MET A 22 -3.00 -14.30 -12.00
CA MET A 22 -4.02 -14.97 -11.20
C MET A 22 -5.43 -14.55 -11.61
N GLY A 23 -6.29 -15.53 -11.96
CA GLY A 23 -7.69 -15.27 -12.24
C GLY A 23 -8.45 -14.69 -11.04
N MET A 24 -9.51 -13.89 -11.31
CA MET A 24 -10.27 -13.17 -10.29
C MET A 24 -10.79 -14.06 -9.15
N GLN A 25 -11.31 -15.23 -9.45
CA GLN A 25 -11.80 -16.17 -8.43
C GLN A 25 -10.71 -16.60 -7.44
N ARG A 26 -9.46 -16.77 -7.92
CA ARG A 26 -8.35 -17.12 -7.04
C ARG A 26 -7.94 -15.94 -6.15
N LYS A 27 -7.99 -14.71 -6.67
CA LYS A 27 -7.74 -13.49 -5.87
C LYS A 27 -8.75 -13.35 -4.73
N VAL A 28 -10.03 -13.55 -5.02
CA VAL A 28 -11.10 -13.51 -4.01
C VAL A 28 -10.87 -14.60 -2.96
N LYS A 29 -10.63 -15.84 -3.37
CA LYS A 29 -10.35 -16.96 -2.44
C LYS A 29 -9.10 -16.76 -1.57
N ARG A 30 -8.12 -15.99 -2.03
CA ARG A 30 -6.93 -15.63 -1.24
C ARG A 30 -7.15 -14.43 -0.33
N GLY A 31 -8.28 -13.75 -0.45
CA GLY A 31 -8.54 -12.52 0.28
C GLY A 31 -7.86 -11.27 -0.29
N ASP A 32 -7.29 -11.34 -1.51
CA ASP A 32 -6.60 -10.22 -2.16
C ASP A 32 -7.55 -9.33 -2.97
N ALA A 33 -8.81 -9.74 -3.14
CA ALA A 33 -9.86 -9.00 -3.83
C ALA A 33 -11.23 -9.24 -3.20
N TRP A 34 -12.09 -8.22 -3.23
CA TRP A 34 -13.52 -8.33 -2.98
C TRP A 34 -14.29 -8.14 -4.28
N PHE A 35 -15.11 -9.13 -4.66
CA PHE A 35 -15.92 -9.08 -5.87
C PHE A 35 -17.09 -10.07 -5.82
N PRO A 36 -18.32 -9.65 -6.16
CA PRO A 36 -18.75 -8.26 -6.32
C PRO A 36 -18.78 -7.51 -4.98
N LEU A 37 -18.79 -6.19 -5.04
CA LEU A 37 -18.98 -5.37 -3.86
C LEU A 37 -20.16 -4.39 -4.04
N ARG A 38 -20.70 -3.91 -2.93
CA ARG A 38 -21.63 -2.80 -2.90
C ARG A 38 -20.88 -1.53 -2.52
N VAL A 39 -20.97 -0.53 -3.39
CA VAL A 39 -20.42 0.80 -3.12
C VAL A 39 -21.42 1.57 -2.24
N GLY A 40 -20.95 2.10 -1.13
CA GLY A 40 -21.72 2.89 -0.19
C GLY A 40 -21.60 4.39 -0.44
N LYS A 41 -21.69 5.17 0.63
CA LYS A 41 -21.58 6.63 0.57
C LYS A 41 -20.12 7.08 0.43
N SER A 42 -19.95 8.23 -0.19
CA SER A 42 -18.70 8.99 -0.17
C SER A 42 -18.82 10.15 0.84
N PHE A 43 -17.71 10.51 1.48
CA PHE A 43 -17.65 11.57 2.49
C PHE A 43 -16.22 12.08 2.64
N TYR A 44 -16.06 13.22 3.32
CA TYR A 44 -14.74 13.70 3.73
C TYR A 44 -14.41 13.16 5.13
N ASN A 45 -13.22 12.59 5.28
CA ASN A 45 -12.72 12.13 6.57
C ASN A 45 -12.24 13.31 7.45
N SER A 46 -11.79 13.03 8.67
CA SER A 46 -11.29 14.06 9.60
C SER A 46 -10.06 14.82 9.10
N LEU A 47 -9.35 14.29 8.12
CA LEU A 47 -8.20 14.93 7.46
C LEU A 47 -8.60 15.67 6.17
N ASN A 48 -9.90 15.88 5.95
CA ASN A 48 -10.46 16.52 4.75
C ASN A 48 -10.05 15.81 3.45
N GLN A 49 -9.93 14.49 3.49
CA GLN A 49 -9.66 13.66 2.32
C GLN A 49 -10.95 12.94 1.90
N THR A 50 -11.15 12.82 0.60
CA THR A 50 -12.28 12.09 0.02
C THR A 50 -12.17 10.60 0.35
N ALA A 51 -13.22 10.03 0.92
CA ALA A 51 -13.31 8.63 1.28
C ALA A 51 -14.60 8.00 0.73
N ILE A 52 -14.54 6.73 0.42
CA ILE A 52 -15.68 5.94 -0.06
C ILE A 52 -15.81 4.66 0.76
N GLU A 53 -17.03 4.34 1.10
CA GLU A 53 -17.39 3.14 1.84
C GLU A 53 -17.74 2.02 0.87
N VAL A 54 -17.24 0.82 1.12
CA VAL A 54 -17.54 -0.37 0.32
C VAL A 54 -17.84 -1.55 1.22
N PHE A 55 -18.71 -2.45 0.71
CA PHE A 55 -19.16 -3.63 1.44
C PHE A 55 -18.97 -4.87 0.58
N ARG A 56 -18.36 -5.89 1.15
CA ARG A 56 -18.27 -7.22 0.54
C ARG A 56 -19.67 -7.87 0.56
N THR A 57 -20.10 -8.42 -0.58
CA THR A 57 -21.42 -9.00 -0.74
C THR A 57 -21.41 -10.51 -0.96
N SER A 58 -20.24 -11.11 -1.13
CA SER A 58 -20.02 -12.54 -1.30
C SER A 58 -18.74 -13.00 -0.62
N ASP A 59 -18.60 -14.29 -0.42
CA ASP A 59 -17.39 -14.92 0.15
C ASP A 59 -17.00 -14.31 1.53
N GLN A 60 -18.01 -14.02 2.36
CA GLN A 60 -17.87 -13.33 3.64
C GLN A 60 -17.17 -14.18 4.72
N ASP A 61 -17.08 -15.47 4.53
CA ASP A 61 -16.39 -16.46 5.35
C ASP A 61 -14.88 -16.54 5.06
N ILE A 62 -14.42 -15.90 3.97
CA ILE A 62 -13.01 -15.89 3.60
C ILE A 62 -12.28 -14.77 4.33
N GLU A 63 -11.19 -15.08 5.03
CA GLU A 63 -10.26 -14.08 5.56
C GLU A 63 -9.68 -13.25 4.42
N HIS A 64 -9.51 -11.95 4.66
CA HIS A 64 -9.00 -11.02 3.66
C HIS A 64 -7.67 -10.38 4.10
N ASN A 65 -6.88 -9.95 3.10
CA ASN A 65 -5.57 -9.34 3.30
C ASN A 65 -5.61 -7.79 3.27
N PHE A 66 -6.81 -7.20 3.32
CA PHE A 66 -6.97 -5.75 3.40
C PHE A 66 -6.70 -5.28 4.83
N GLU A 67 -5.76 -4.36 4.97
CA GLU A 67 -5.33 -3.77 6.24
C GLU A 67 -5.22 -2.26 6.08
N PHE A 68 -5.25 -1.53 7.19
CA PHE A 68 -5.02 -0.09 7.21
C PHE A 68 -3.71 0.28 6.48
N GLY A 69 -3.78 1.29 5.63
CA GLY A 69 -2.63 1.79 4.86
C GLY A 69 -2.32 1.03 3.57
N ARG A 70 -2.98 -0.11 3.31
CA ARG A 70 -2.74 -0.87 2.06
C ARG A 70 -3.32 -0.15 0.86
N PRO A 71 -2.57 -0.04 -0.24
CA PRO A 71 -3.08 0.50 -1.49
C PRO A 71 -4.01 -0.50 -2.17
N VAL A 72 -5.06 0.02 -2.78
CA VAL A 72 -6.10 -0.76 -3.47
C VAL A 72 -6.47 -0.13 -4.81
N MET A 73 -6.96 -0.95 -5.72
CA MET A 73 -7.41 -0.54 -7.05
C MET A 73 -8.81 -1.07 -7.31
N PHE A 74 -9.70 -0.18 -7.77
CA PHE A 74 -11.04 -0.57 -8.20
C PHE A 74 -11.04 -1.12 -9.62
N PHE A 75 -11.94 -2.04 -9.89
CA PHE A 75 -12.17 -2.58 -11.22
C PHE A 75 -13.66 -2.86 -11.45
N MET A 76 -14.07 -2.90 -12.72
CA MET A 76 -15.39 -3.36 -13.14
C MET A 76 -15.27 -4.56 -14.06
N VAL A 77 -16.27 -5.43 -14.02
CA VAL A 77 -16.33 -6.62 -14.88
C VAL A 77 -17.45 -6.44 -15.89
N LYS A 78 -17.10 -6.31 -17.16
CA LYS A 78 -18.06 -6.22 -18.26
C LYS A 78 -18.45 -7.60 -18.76
N LYS A 79 -19.75 -7.83 -18.92
CA LYS A 79 -20.26 -9.00 -19.64
C LYS A 79 -20.14 -8.70 -21.13
N MET A 80 -19.33 -9.45 -21.87
CA MET A 80 -19.33 -9.36 -23.32
C MET A 80 -20.68 -9.84 -23.86
N GLY A 81 -21.46 -8.93 -24.44
CA GLY A 81 -22.63 -9.26 -25.25
C GLY A 81 -22.21 -10.01 -26.49
N LYS A 82 -23.08 -10.93 -26.97
CA LYS A 82 -22.92 -11.61 -28.24
C LYS A 82 -23.15 -10.61 -29.39
N ASN A 83 -22.27 -9.73 -29.74
CA ASN A 83 -22.20 -9.03 -31.02
C ASN A 83 -21.23 -7.85 -30.90
N GLU A 84 -19.98 -8.10 -31.15
CA GLU A 84 -19.10 -7.12 -31.80
C GLU A 84 -18.13 -7.93 -32.67
N ASN A 85 -18.51 -8.08 -33.96
CA ASN A 85 -17.66 -8.60 -35.00
C ASN A 85 -16.57 -7.58 -35.34
N GLN A 86 -15.34 -8.05 -35.36
CA GLN A 86 -14.23 -7.69 -36.22
C GLN A 86 -13.63 -6.29 -36.08
N GLY A 87 -12.44 -6.29 -35.55
CA GLY A 87 -11.40 -5.29 -35.76
C GLY A 87 -10.04 -5.90 -35.46
N ASN A 88 -9.36 -6.33 -36.52
CA ASN A 88 -8.05 -7.00 -36.54
C ASN A 88 -7.00 -6.46 -35.60
N THR A 89 -6.32 -7.35 -34.86
CA THR A 89 -4.85 -7.45 -34.92
C THR A 89 -4.44 -8.83 -34.41
N ALA A 90 -4.10 -9.72 -35.34
CA ALA A 90 -3.43 -10.96 -35.07
C ALA A 90 -1.96 -10.71 -34.73
N LEU A 91 -1.49 -11.19 -33.59
CA LEU A 91 -0.09 -11.53 -33.38
C LEU A 91 -0.02 -13.01 -33.08
N GLN A 92 0.56 -13.71 -34.04
CA GLN A 92 0.89 -15.13 -34.03
C GLN A 92 1.81 -15.45 -32.85
N LEU A 93 1.48 -16.48 -32.07
CA LEU A 93 2.46 -17.30 -31.38
C LEU A 93 2.03 -18.75 -31.45
N SER A 94 2.86 -19.45 -32.15
CA SER A 94 3.12 -20.88 -32.38
C SER A 94 2.38 -21.93 -31.53
N GLU A 95 1.95 -22.92 -32.30
CA GLU A 95 1.54 -24.26 -31.94
C GLU A 95 2.46 -24.96 -30.93
N ASN A 96 1.87 -25.59 -29.92
CA ASN A 96 2.01 -27.00 -29.57
C ASN A 96 1.40 -27.30 -28.22
N ALA A 97 0.38 -28.09 -28.19
CA ALA A 97 0.15 -29.27 -27.34
C ALA A 97 -1.35 -29.56 -27.17
N ASN A 98 -1.73 -30.66 -27.74
CA ASN A 98 -3.01 -31.35 -27.52
C ASN A 98 -3.29 -31.59 -26.05
N GLN A 99 -4.33 -30.95 -25.51
CA GLN A 99 -5.16 -31.54 -24.46
C GLN A 99 -6.60 -31.05 -24.64
N LYS A 100 -7.48 -32.00 -25.02
CA LYS A 100 -8.93 -31.84 -24.97
C LYS A 100 -9.34 -31.56 -23.51
N VAL A 101 -9.67 -30.31 -23.21
CA VAL A 101 -10.45 -29.94 -22.05
C VAL A 101 -11.82 -29.51 -22.55
N GLN A 102 -12.84 -30.23 -22.10
CA GLN A 102 -14.24 -29.94 -22.39
C GLN A 102 -14.56 -28.48 -22.04
N SER A 103 -14.91 -27.70 -23.05
CA SER A 103 -15.31 -26.30 -22.92
C SER A 103 -16.70 -26.20 -22.32
N SER A 104 -16.77 -26.04 -20.98
CA SER A 104 -17.91 -25.39 -20.37
C SER A 104 -17.91 -23.92 -20.78
N ASN A 105 -19.06 -23.40 -21.25
CA ASN A 105 -19.29 -22.04 -21.72
C ASN A 105 -18.78 -20.96 -20.74
N LEU A 106 -17.49 -20.65 -20.76
CA LEU A 106 -16.90 -19.51 -20.07
C LEU A 106 -17.19 -18.25 -20.92
N LYS A 107 -18.23 -17.48 -20.52
CA LYS A 107 -18.41 -16.12 -21.02
C LYS A 107 -17.13 -15.36 -20.73
N VAL A 108 -16.40 -14.94 -21.76
CA VAL A 108 -15.20 -14.12 -21.64
C VAL A 108 -15.63 -12.79 -20.97
N GLN A 109 -15.20 -12.57 -19.73
CA GLN A 109 -15.46 -11.34 -19.00
C GLN A 109 -14.23 -10.45 -19.15
N SER A 110 -14.42 -9.21 -19.62
CA SER A 110 -13.34 -8.24 -19.65
C SER A 110 -13.31 -7.46 -18.32
N ILE A 111 -12.14 -7.40 -17.69
CA ILE A 111 -11.91 -6.61 -16.48
C ILE A 111 -11.34 -5.26 -16.89
N LYS A 112 -11.99 -4.17 -16.49
CA LYS A 112 -11.51 -2.80 -16.68
C LYS A 112 -11.14 -2.22 -15.33
N TYR A 113 -9.88 -1.82 -15.18
CA TYR A 113 -9.39 -1.13 -13.98
C TYR A 113 -9.66 0.37 -14.07
N PHE A 114 -9.96 0.98 -12.93
CA PHE A 114 -9.99 2.43 -12.82
C PHE A 114 -8.55 2.97 -12.75
N SER A 115 -8.35 4.20 -13.23
CA SER A 115 -7.03 4.82 -13.38
C SER A 115 -6.49 5.45 -12.08
N PHE A 116 -7.11 5.20 -10.93
CA PHE A 116 -6.67 5.71 -9.65
C PHE A 116 -6.44 4.58 -8.63
N THR A 117 -5.62 4.86 -7.65
CA THR A 117 -5.35 3.98 -6.49
C THR A 117 -5.94 4.63 -5.24
N GLY A 118 -6.65 3.85 -4.45
CA GLY A 118 -7.10 4.25 -3.12
C GLY A 118 -6.21 3.64 -2.03
N THR A 119 -6.41 4.08 -0.79
CA THR A 119 -5.73 3.53 0.38
C THR A 119 -6.77 3.12 1.41
N VAL A 120 -6.65 1.92 1.96
CA VAL A 120 -7.52 1.44 3.02
C VAL A 120 -7.31 2.30 4.27
N SER A 121 -8.34 3.02 4.70
CA SER A 121 -8.31 3.85 5.91
C SER A 121 -9.06 3.22 7.08
N TYR A 122 -9.89 2.23 6.83
CA TYR A 122 -10.56 1.44 7.85
C TYR A 122 -11.06 0.14 7.23
N VAL A 123 -11.00 -0.96 7.97
CA VAL A 123 -11.63 -2.23 7.60
C VAL A 123 -12.10 -2.96 8.86
N ASP A 124 -13.32 -3.48 8.81
CA ASP A 124 -13.93 -4.25 9.88
C ASP A 124 -14.92 -5.24 9.26
N GLY A 125 -14.60 -6.52 9.35
CA GLY A 125 -15.35 -7.59 8.72
C GLY A 125 -15.56 -7.36 7.22
N ASP A 126 -16.81 -7.20 6.81
CA ASP A 126 -17.19 -7.02 5.40
C ASP A 126 -17.32 -5.55 4.97
N ARG A 127 -16.93 -4.62 5.84
CA ARG A 127 -16.98 -3.18 5.59
C ARG A 127 -15.58 -2.60 5.49
N MET A 128 -15.33 -1.82 4.46
CA MET A 128 -14.07 -1.11 4.28
C MET A 128 -14.32 0.34 3.88
N VAL A 129 -13.50 1.25 4.40
CA VAL A 129 -13.42 2.65 3.98
C VAL A 129 -12.10 2.86 3.27
N ILE A 130 -12.17 3.43 2.08
CA ILE A 130 -11.02 3.66 1.22
C ILE A 130 -10.91 5.17 0.98
N THR A 131 -9.77 5.75 1.35
CA THR A 131 -9.41 7.11 0.95
C THR A 131 -8.99 7.09 -0.51
N VAL A 132 -9.55 8.01 -1.30
CA VAL A 132 -9.33 8.10 -2.74
C VAL A 132 -8.91 9.53 -3.12
N PRO A 133 -8.22 9.73 -4.26
CA PRO A 133 -7.93 11.07 -4.76
C PRO A 133 -9.22 11.85 -5.04
N ASP A 134 -9.19 13.18 -4.91
CA ASP A 134 -10.34 14.04 -5.21
C ASP A 134 -10.78 13.95 -6.69
N SER A 135 -9.88 13.54 -7.57
CA SER A 135 -10.16 13.27 -8.98
C SER A 135 -10.82 11.92 -9.25
N ALA A 136 -11.08 11.10 -8.22
CA ALA A 136 -11.69 9.78 -8.40
C ALA A 136 -13.15 9.93 -8.90
N PRO A 137 -13.56 9.13 -9.90
CA PRO A 137 -14.91 9.19 -10.47
C PRO A 137 -15.93 8.50 -9.56
N LEU A 138 -16.25 9.12 -8.42
CA LEU A 138 -17.12 8.53 -7.38
C LEU A 138 -18.53 8.23 -7.90
N LEU A 139 -19.07 9.09 -8.76
CA LEU A 139 -20.38 8.86 -9.36
C LEU A 139 -20.40 7.60 -10.23
N ASP A 140 -19.34 7.39 -11.02
CA ASP A 140 -19.23 6.19 -11.85
C ASP A 140 -19.15 4.92 -10.99
N LEU A 141 -18.46 4.99 -9.84
CA LEU A 141 -18.40 3.89 -8.88
C LEU A 141 -19.76 3.61 -8.23
N GLN A 142 -20.47 4.66 -7.82
CA GLN A 142 -21.74 4.53 -7.08
C GLN A 142 -22.93 4.17 -7.99
N GLN A 143 -22.90 4.59 -9.25
CA GLN A 143 -23.99 4.41 -10.21
C GLN A 143 -23.72 3.32 -11.26
N SER A 144 -22.60 2.60 -11.13
CA SER A 144 -22.25 1.55 -12.08
C SER A 144 -23.31 0.47 -12.13
N THR A 145 -23.76 0.16 -13.35
CA THR A 145 -24.63 -1.00 -13.62
C THR A 145 -23.84 -2.30 -13.73
N GLU A 146 -22.53 -2.20 -13.95
CA GLU A 146 -21.63 -3.35 -14.02
C GLU A 146 -21.11 -3.70 -12.61
N PRO A 147 -20.90 -4.99 -12.33
CA PRO A 147 -20.32 -5.39 -11.05
C PRO A 147 -18.95 -4.78 -10.82
N ILE A 148 -18.78 -4.13 -9.66
CA ILE A 148 -17.53 -3.53 -9.22
C ILE A 148 -16.83 -4.45 -8.22
N GLY A 149 -15.51 -4.42 -8.23
CA GLY A 149 -14.65 -5.02 -7.23
C GLY A 149 -13.51 -4.11 -6.84
N VAL A 150 -12.82 -4.50 -5.80
CA VAL A 150 -11.58 -3.89 -5.32
C VAL A 150 -10.54 -4.97 -5.09
N GLN A 151 -9.30 -4.69 -5.42
CA GLN A 151 -8.18 -5.59 -5.14
C GLN A 151 -6.99 -4.84 -4.56
N LEU A 152 -6.10 -5.56 -3.88
CA LEU A 152 -4.82 -5.00 -3.45
C LEU A 152 -4.03 -4.49 -4.66
N SER A 153 -3.30 -3.40 -4.46
CA SER A 153 -2.41 -2.79 -5.45
C SER A 153 -0.98 -2.76 -4.94
N PHE A 154 -0.02 -2.64 -5.85
CA PHE A 154 1.38 -2.45 -5.48
C PHE A 154 1.58 -1.06 -4.89
N ASP A 155 2.36 -0.96 -3.82
CA ASP A 155 2.63 0.32 -3.14
C ASP A 155 3.74 1.12 -3.83
N GLU A 156 3.45 1.69 -4.99
CA GLU A 156 4.39 2.57 -5.69
C GLU A 156 4.70 3.87 -4.92
N THR A 157 3.73 4.34 -4.12
CA THR A 157 3.86 5.61 -3.41
C THR A 157 4.95 5.56 -2.34
N SER A 158 4.99 4.49 -1.55
CA SER A 158 6.03 4.30 -0.54
C SER A 158 7.43 4.22 -1.18
N TYR A 159 7.57 3.48 -2.27
CA TYR A 159 8.84 3.42 -2.98
C TYR A 159 9.27 4.78 -3.55
N LYS A 160 8.34 5.55 -4.12
CA LYS A 160 8.61 6.90 -4.60
C LYS A 160 9.12 7.79 -3.47
N LEU A 161 8.47 7.80 -2.31
CA LEU A 161 8.89 8.56 -1.14
C LEU A 161 10.27 8.12 -0.63
N MET A 162 10.56 6.82 -0.62
CA MET A 162 11.87 6.29 -0.26
C MET A 162 12.96 6.77 -1.24
N PHE A 163 12.73 6.75 -2.54
CA PHE A 163 13.66 7.29 -3.54
C PHE A 163 13.88 8.79 -3.36
N GLU A 164 12.82 9.56 -3.16
CA GLU A 164 12.92 11.00 -2.91
C GLU A 164 13.71 11.31 -1.63
N ALA A 165 13.48 10.55 -0.55
CA ALA A 165 14.22 10.69 0.70
C ALA A 165 15.72 10.39 0.50
N LEU A 166 16.05 9.30 -0.19
CA LEU A 166 17.44 8.98 -0.52
C LEU A 166 18.10 10.08 -1.37
N ASP A 167 17.41 10.57 -2.39
CA ASP A 167 17.93 11.64 -3.25
C ASP A 167 18.17 12.93 -2.45
N ARG A 168 17.28 13.28 -1.52
CA ARG A 168 17.47 14.43 -0.62
C ARG A 168 18.73 14.27 0.24
N VAL A 169 18.93 13.10 0.85
CA VAL A 169 20.11 12.81 1.68
C VAL A 169 21.39 12.85 0.84
N MET A 170 21.38 12.23 -0.34
CA MET A 170 22.56 12.19 -1.22
C MET A 170 22.95 13.57 -1.75
N LYS A 171 21.97 14.41 -2.08
CA LYS A 171 22.18 15.76 -2.62
C LYS A 171 22.43 16.82 -1.55
N ALA A 172 22.24 16.49 -0.27
CA ALA A 172 22.41 17.43 0.84
C ALA A 172 23.86 17.94 0.90
N LYS A 173 24.02 19.28 0.96
CA LYS A 173 25.32 19.98 1.07
C LYS A 173 25.18 21.16 2.00
N ASN A 174 26.16 21.38 2.88
CA ASN A 174 26.28 22.55 3.76
C ASN A 174 25.02 22.83 4.61
N ASN A 175 24.30 21.77 5.01
CA ASN A 175 23.09 21.88 5.85
C ASN A 175 23.08 20.78 6.91
N ARG A 176 22.09 20.85 7.82
CA ARG A 176 21.94 19.87 8.91
C ARG A 176 21.80 18.44 8.43
N LEU A 177 21.13 18.21 7.31
CA LEU A 177 20.97 16.87 6.73
C LEU A 177 22.28 16.28 6.26
N ALA A 178 23.13 17.08 5.60
CA ALA A 178 24.47 16.67 5.20
C ALA A 178 25.34 16.33 6.43
N TYR A 179 25.29 17.18 7.47
CA TYR A 179 25.96 16.93 8.73
C TYR A 179 25.54 15.61 9.37
N LEU A 180 24.24 15.34 9.49
CA LEU A 180 23.71 14.10 10.07
C LEU A 180 24.09 12.88 9.23
N ARG A 181 24.04 12.98 7.90
CA ARG A 181 24.51 11.91 6.99
C ARG A 181 25.97 11.56 7.31
N ASP A 182 26.84 12.56 7.35
CA ASP A 182 28.27 12.36 7.56
C ASP A 182 28.56 11.82 8.97
N LEU A 183 27.74 12.19 9.97
CA LEU A 183 27.76 11.63 11.30
C LEU A 183 27.42 10.14 11.32
N PHE A 184 26.36 9.72 10.61
CA PHE A 184 25.98 8.31 10.50
C PHE A 184 27.00 7.45 9.74
N TYR A 185 27.80 8.06 8.86
CA TYR A 185 28.94 7.41 8.22
C TYR A 185 30.24 7.52 9.03
N SER A 186 30.17 7.96 10.30
CA SER A 186 31.31 8.10 11.20
C SER A 186 32.37 9.10 10.75
N HIS A 187 32.03 10.00 9.82
CA HIS A 187 32.92 11.08 9.41
C HIS A 187 32.99 12.20 10.45
N GLN A 188 32.03 12.24 11.38
CA GLN A 188 31.93 13.22 12.46
C GLN A 188 31.47 12.51 13.73
N LYS A 189 31.79 13.10 14.89
CA LYS A 189 31.31 12.62 16.19
C LYS A 189 30.02 13.34 16.57
N ALA A 190 29.07 12.63 17.20
CA ALA A 190 27.87 13.22 17.74
C ALA A 190 28.22 14.21 18.87
N GLY A 191 27.60 15.38 18.83
CA GLY A 191 27.74 16.38 19.88
C GLY A 191 26.89 16.06 21.11
N ARG A 192 27.26 16.66 22.23
CA ARG A 192 26.57 16.50 23.48
C ARG A 192 26.48 17.85 24.22
N PHE A 193 25.35 18.14 24.85
CA PHE A 193 25.19 19.22 25.82
C PHE A 193 25.72 18.79 27.18
N SER A 194 26.15 19.75 28.01
CA SER A 194 26.58 19.53 29.37
C SER A 194 25.75 20.38 30.32
N PHE A 195 24.91 19.73 31.10
CA PHE A 195 24.14 20.34 32.19
C PHE A 195 23.84 19.28 33.26
N GLU A 196 23.43 19.73 34.44
CA GLU A 196 23.07 18.85 35.55
C GLU A 196 21.89 17.94 35.17
N PRO A 197 21.90 16.66 35.58
CA PRO A 197 20.85 15.73 35.29
C PRO A 197 19.51 16.16 35.90
N MET A 198 18.46 16.08 35.09
CA MET A 198 17.11 16.39 35.57
C MET A 198 16.53 15.19 36.35
N LYS A 199 15.78 15.51 37.43
CA LYS A 199 15.10 14.52 38.26
C LYS A 199 13.63 14.34 37.81
N PHE A 200 13.21 13.10 37.74
CA PHE A 200 11.86 12.72 37.36
C PHE A 200 11.29 11.72 38.38
N PRO A 201 10.59 12.22 39.43
CA PRO A 201 10.15 11.37 40.56
C PRO A 201 9.27 10.19 40.20
N TRP A 202 8.62 10.25 39.02
CA TRP A 202 7.72 9.19 38.50
C TRP A 202 8.44 8.16 37.63
N LEU A 203 9.71 8.33 37.29
CA LEU A 203 10.50 7.39 36.51
C LEU A 203 11.37 6.51 37.42
N ASN A 204 11.56 5.28 37.02
CA ASN A 204 12.58 4.46 37.66
C ASN A 204 14.00 4.95 37.27
N PRO A 205 15.05 4.56 38.01
CA PRO A 205 16.41 5.05 37.74
C PRO A 205 16.92 4.80 36.31
N THR A 206 16.54 3.67 35.69
CA THR A 206 16.95 3.35 34.34
C THR A 206 16.24 4.25 33.30
N GLN A 207 14.96 4.50 33.49
CA GLN A 207 14.17 5.41 32.67
C GLN A 207 14.65 6.86 32.83
N GLU A 208 14.88 7.32 34.08
CA GLU A 208 15.43 8.65 34.35
C GLU A 208 16.76 8.85 33.63
N ARG A 209 17.66 7.86 33.71
CA ARG A 209 18.93 7.90 33.01
C ARG A 209 18.73 7.97 31.49
N ALA A 210 17.85 7.15 30.93
CA ALA A 210 17.58 7.17 29.49
C ALA A 210 17.05 8.53 29.01
N VAL A 211 16.14 9.17 29.77
CA VAL A 211 15.65 10.52 29.47
C VAL A 211 16.78 11.53 29.49
N ASN A 212 17.63 11.52 30.55
CA ASN A 212 18.77 12.44 30.65
C ASN A 212 19.76 12.25 29.49
N GLU A 213 20.05 11.01 29.07
CA GLU A 213 20.90 10.74 27.89
C GLU A 213 20.31 11.34 26.59
N VAL A 214 18.99 11.30 26.43
CA VAL A 214 18.30 11.94 25.29
C VAL A 214 18.41 13.46 25.38
N LEU A 215 18.20 14.05 26.55
CA LEU A 215 18.28 15.51 26.75
C LEU A 215 19.70 16.04 26.51
N TRP A 216 20.73 15.29 26.86
CA TRP A 216 22.11 15.68 26.59
C TRP A 216 22.52 15.50 25.12
N ALA A 217 21.82 14.71 24.34
CA ALA A 217 22.17 14.50 22.96
C ALA A 217 21.89 15.75 22.10
N LYS A 218 22.93 16.31 21.50
CA LYS A 218 22.82 17.43 20.56
C LYS A 218 22.37 16.98 19.17
N ASP A 219 22.77 15.79 18.76
CA ASP A 219 22.61 15.31 17.38
C ASP A 219 21.73 14.07 17.30
N VAL A 220 22.10 13.02 18.01
CA VAL A 220 21.43 11.70 17.94
C VAL A 220 21.47 11.05 19.33
N ALA A 221 20.36 10.45 19.73
CA ALA A 221 20.27 9.56 20.88
C ALA A 221 19.63 8.24 20.44
N ILE A 222 20.13 7.14 20.99
CA ILE A 222 19.58 5.80 20.76
C ILE A 222 19.09 5.25 22.09
N VAL A 223 17.78 5.01 22.20
CA VAL A 223 17.16 4.36 23.36
C VAL A 223 16.76 2.95 22.96
N HIS A 224 17.52 1.98 23.46
CA HIS A 224 17.21 0.56 23.27
C HIS A 224 16.48 0.00 24.49
N GLY A 225 15.36 -0.66 24.24
CA GLY A 225 14.60 -1.35 25.29
C GLY A 225 13.64 -2.37 24.71
N PRO A 226 13.51 -3.56 25.35
CA PRO A 226 12.51 -4.57 24.95
C PRO A 226 11.08 -4.04 24.99
N PRO A 227 10.09 -4.73 24.38
CA PRO A 227 8.68 -4.43 24.56
C PRO A 227 8.29 -4.39 26.04
N GLY A 228 7.40 -3.46 26.44
CA GLY A 228 6.91 -3.36 27.82
C GLY A 228 7.83 -2.62 28.81
N THR A 229 8.93 -2.01 28.37
CA THR A 229 9.85 -1.26 29.24
C THR A 229 9.49 0.21 29.45
N GLY A 230 8.29 0.65 29.02
CA GLY A 230 7.81 2.02 29.19
C GLY A 230 8.54 3.04 28.30
N LYS A 231 8.78 2.73 27.05
CA LYS A 231 9.41 3.67 26.10
C LYS A 231 8.45 4.76 25.59
N THR A 232 7.17 4.57 25.70
CA THR A 232 6.09 5.51 25.30
C THR A 232 5.65 6.37 26.43
#